data_b9f58dee49c8568233112b1cd2ba9057
#
_entry.id   b9f58dee49c8568233112b1cd2ba9057
#
_cell.length_a   1.000
_cell.length_b   1.000
_cell.length_c   1.000
_cell.angle_alpha   90.00
_cell.angle_beta   90.00
_cell.angle_gamma   90.00
#
_symmetry.space_group_name_H-M   'P 1'
#
loop_
_entity.id
_entity.type
_entity.pdbx_description
1 polymer ?
#
loop_
_entity_poly.entity_id
_entity_poly.type
_entity_poly.pdbx_seq_one_letter_code
_entity_poly.pdbx_strand_id
1 'polypeptide(L)'
;MNLHEYQSKQLFAKQGIPVPEGKPAVTVNEAREVAQTLAGERWVVKAQIHAGGRGKVGGVVLVDTLDQVEAEAERLLGSMMATKQTGEPGLPVNTLLIEEPTDIDRELYLSVLMDRAEKKILFMASAAGGMNIEEVAEETPDQIHTTHIDPAAGIQGYQCRKLAFALGLKGKQIREFQRLMCALYDLYVRYDASLIEVNPLVVTQEGHLIALDAKINLDDNAFYRQPELIAMRDVTQEDEREAKAKEHDLNYITLDGNIGCMVNGAGLAMATMDLVQLKGGSPANFLDVGGGTTADRVAEAFKLILSDEKVEAVLVNIFGGIVRCDLIADGIIQAVKEVDMKIPLVVRLEGTNAAQGRETLENSDLPIITAADLAEGAEKVVAAAKG
;
A
#
# COMPACT_ATOMS: atom_id res chain seq x y z
N MET A 1 -5.16 -2.99 1.69
CA MET A 1 -5.55 -1.75 2.43
C MET A 1 -4.59 -1.54 3.59
N ASN A 2 -4.12 -0.33 3.78
CA ASN A 2 -3.29 0.03 4.92
C ASN A 2 -4.18 0.61 6.04
N LEU A 3 -3.79 0.38 7.30
CA LEU A 3 -4.41 1.02 8.45
C LEU A 3 -3.52 2.14 8.98
N HIS A 4 -4.14 3.18 9.53
CA HIS A 4 -3.43 4.16 10.35
C HIS A 4 -2.83 3.51 11.61
N GLU A 5 -1.78 4.12 12.16
CA GLU A 5 -1.14 3.63 13.40
C GLU A 5 -2.15 3.49 14.54
N TYR A 6 -3.04 4.49 14.75
CA TYR A 6 -4.03 4.43 15.82
C TYR A 6 -5.03 3.26 15.64
N GLN A 7 -5.43 2.95 14.40
CA GLN A 7 -6.31 1.82 14.09
C GLN A 7 -5.59 0.49 14.34
N SER A 8 -4.33 0.40 13.91
CA SER A 8 -3.47 -0.77 14.15
C SER A 8 -3.29 -1.02 15.64
N LYS A 9 -3.03 0.03 16.44
CA LYS A 9 -2.92 -0.06 17.91
C LYS A 9 -4.23 -0.45 18.59
N GLN A 10 -5.37 0.00 18.08
CA GLN A 10 -6.68 -0.45 18.58
C GLN A 10 -6.87 -1.96 18.38
N LEU A 11 -6.44 -2.51 17.22
CA LEU A 11 -6.47 -3.94 16.99
C LEU A 11 -5.48 -4.68 17.90
N PHE A 12 -4.30 -4.13 18.14
CA PHE A 12 -3.31 -4.66 19.08
C PHE A 12 -3.86 -4.73 20.48
N ALA A 13 -4.44 -3.64 20.98
CA ALA A 13 -5.04 -3.58 22.32
C ALA A 13 -6.19 -4.61 22.49
N LYS A 14 -7.05 -4.78 21.46
CA LYS A 14 -8.10 -5.81 21.44
C LYS A 14 -7.54 -7.24 21.56
N GLN A 15 -6.31 -7.48 21.09
CA GLN A 15 -5.62 -8.77 21.19
C GLN A 15 -4.72 -8.87 22.44
N GLY A 16 -4.75 -7.87 23.32
CA GLY A 16 -3.94 -7.86 24.54
C GLY A 16 -2.45 -7.58 24.30
N ILE A 17 -2.08 -7.02 23.16
CA ILE A 17 -0.73 -6.54 22.89
C ILE A 17 -0.58 -5.16 23.54
N PRO A 18 0.43 -4.96 24.41
CA PRO A 18 0.65 -3.68 25.06
C PRO A 18 1.00 -2.58 24.07
N VAL A 19 0.29 -1.47 24.12
CA VAL A 19 0.53 -0.23 23.37
C VAL A 19 0.49 0.95 24.33
N PRO A 20 1.11 2.11 24.00
CA PRO A 20 0.91 3.33 24.78
C PRO A 20 -0.56 3.74 24.81
N GLU A 21 -1.01 4.32 25.90
CA GLU A 21 -2.35 4.87 25.98
C GLU A 21 -2.46 6.11 25.10
N GLY A 22 -3.50 6.17 24.25
CA GLY A 22 -3.65 7.26 23.30
C GLY A 22 -4.95 7.19 22.52
N LYS A 23 -5.33 8.33 21.92
CA LYS A 23 -6.56 8.45 21.14
C LYS A 23 -6.33 9.33 19.89
N PRO A 24 -7.07 9.07 18.79
CA PRO A 24 -7.06 9.94 17.64
C PRO A 24 -7.77 11.26 17.91
N ALA A 25 -7.38 12.31 17.19
CA ALA A 25 -8.01 13.62 17.15
C ALA A 25 -8.02 14.15 15.72
N VAL A 26 -9.13 14.70 15.27
CA VAL A 26 -9.31 15.28 13.92
C VAL A 26 -9.44 16.80 13.94
N THR A 27 -9.46 17.41 15.11
CA THR A 27 -9.43 18.85 15.32
C THR A 27 -8.44 19.24 16.42
N VAL A 28 -8.01 20.50 16.42
CA VAL A 28 -7.12 21.06 17.47
C VAL A 28 -7.75 20.93 18.86
N ASN A 29 -9.06 21.24 18.97
CA ASN A 29 -9.77 21.13 20.23
C ASN A 29 -9.82 19.69 20.74
N GLU A 30 -10.12 18.71 19.87
CA GLU A 30 -10.08 17.30 20.24
C GLU A 30 -8.69 16.87 20.68
N ALA A 31 -7.62 17.34 20.04
CA ALA A 31 -6.24 17.04 20.43
C ALA A 31 -5.97 17.48 21.86
N ARG A 32 -6.39 18.70 22.22
CA ARG A 32 -6.30 19.21 23.61
C ARG A 32 -7.14 18.41 24.59
N GLU A 33 -8.39 18.09 24.24
CA GLU A 33 -9.29 17.29 25.08
C GLU A 33 -8.71 15.89 25.32
N VAL A 34 -8.19 15.25 24.30
CA VAL A 34 -7.52 13.93 24.44
C VAL A 34 -6.33 14.04 25.38
N ALA A 35 -5.45 15.02 25.18
CA ALA A 35 -4.29 15.22 26.04
C ALA A 35 -4.70 15.41 27.52
N GLN A 36 -5.78 16.12 27.80
CA GLN A 36 -6.30 16.30 29.17
C GLN A 36 -6.84 14.99 29.80
N THR A 37 -7.23 14.00 28.99
CA THR A 37 -7.73 12.70 29.50
C THR A 37 -6.63 11.69 29.75
N LEU A 38 -5.44 11.87 29.16
CA LEU A 38 -4.28 11.03 29.36
C LEU A 38 -3.55 11.37 30.65
N ALA A 39 -2.91 10.37 31.25
CA ALA A 39 -2.13 10.58 32.46
C ALA A 39 -0.81 11.32 32.14
N GLY A 40 -0.30 12.07 33.12
CA GLY A 40 0.98 12.77 33.01
C GLY A 40 0.89 14.21 32.51
N GLU A 41 2.06 14.82 32.31
CA GLU A 41 2.22 16.24 31.94
C GLU A 41 2.95 16.40 30.59
N ARG A 42 3.13 15.29 29.89
CA ARG A 42 3.83 15.25 28.58
C ARG A 42 3.07 14.34 27.63
N TRP A 43 3.08 14.68 26.36
CA TRP A 43 2.37 13.91 25.32
C TRP A 43 3.21 13.80 24.06
N VAL A 44 2.90 12.77 23.26
CA VAL A 44 3.44 12.63 21.90
C VAL A 44 2.32 12.92 20.90
N VAL A 45 2.55 13.90 20.03
CA VAL A 45 1.64 14.24 18.93
C VAL A 45 2.17 13.58 17.66
N LYS A 46 1.38 12.69 17.05
CA LYS A 46 1.79 11.90 15.88
C LYS A 46 0.84 12.12 14.71
N ALA A 47 1.34 12.64 13.60
CA ALA A 47 0.60 12.69 12.35
C ALA A 47 0.23 11.27 11.86
N GLN A 48 -0.98 11.09 11.39
CA GLN A 48 -1.47 9.81 10.88
C GLN A 48 -1.53 9.83 9.36
N ILE A 49 -0.55 9.19 8.72
CA ILE A 49 -0.48 8.96 7.28
C ILE A 49 -0.08 7.50 7.01
N HIS A 50 -0.40 6.98 5.83
CA HIS A 50 -0.05 5.61 5.44
C HIS A 50 1.40 5.48 4.96
N ALA A 51 2.33 6.14 5.64
CA ALA A 51 3.77 6.07 5.35
C ALA A 51 4.61 6.05 6.62
N GLY A 52 5.76 5.39 6.51
CA GLY A 52 6.80 5.40 7.54
C GLY A 52 7.70 6.65 7.47
N GLY A 53 8.56 6.79 8.48
CA GLY A 53 9.55 7.88 8.51
C GLY A 53 9.01 9.24 8.95
N ARG A 54 7.78 9.32 9.48
CA ARG A 54 7.12 10.54 9.98
C ARG A 54 7.98 11.32 10.97
N GLY A 55 8.67 10.62 11.87
CA GLY A 55 9.53 11.26 12.86
C GLY A 55 10.68 12.07 12.23
N LYS A 56 11.23 11.63 11.09
CA LYS A 56 12.35 12.31 10.39
C LYS A 56 11.92 13.62 9.73
N VAL A 57 10.63 13.82 9.50
CA VAL A 57 10.04 15.00 8.86
C VAL A 57 9.18 15.84 9.83
N GLY A 58 9.33 15.61 11.14
CA GLY A 58 8.62 16.38 12.16
C GLY A 58 7.14 16.00 12.35
N GLY A 59 6.75 14.79 11.90
CA GLY A 59 5.39 14.26 12.09
C GLY A 59 5.17 13.55 13.43
N VAL A 60 6.21 13.45 14.28
CA VAL A 60 6.14 12.89 15.63
C VAL A 60 6.87 13.84 16.57
N VAL A 61 6.16 14.45 17.51
CA VAL A 61 6.70 15.49 18.39
C VAL A 61 6.31 15.21 19.84
N LEU A 62 7.31 15.25 20.74
CA LEU A 62 7.10 15.22 22.17
C LEU A 62 6.85 16.65 22.66
N VAL A 63 5.80 16.86 23.45
CA VAL A 63 5.37 18.17 23.97
C VAL A 63 5.14 18.11 25.46
N ASP A 64 5.40 19.24 26.15
CA ASP A 64 5.39 19.33 27.61
C ASP A 64 4.21 20.17 28.16
N THR A 65 3.39 20.79 27.28
CA THR A 65 2.24 21.61 27.67
C THR A 65 1.06 21.42 26.72
N LEU A 66 -0.16 21.70 27.22
CA LEU A 66 -1.38 21.65 26.39
C LEU A 66 -1.35 22.69 25.26
N ASP A 67 -0.73 23.84 25.48
CA ASP A 67 -0.61 24.89 24.46
C ASP A 67 0.34 24.43 23.33
N GLN A 68 1.36 23.63 23.65
CA GLN A 68 2.20 22.97 22.64
C GLN A 68 1.45 21.88 21.89
N VAL A 69 0.54 21.13 22.55
CA VAL A 69 -0.33 20.16 21.84
C VAL A 69 -1.18 20.89 20.80
N GLU A 70 -1.79 22.04 21.16
CA GLU A 70 -2.58 22.85 20.21
C GLU A 70 -1.74 23.37 19.07
N ALA A 71 -0.57 23.95 19.36
CA ALA A 71 0.32 24.49 18.34
C ALA A 71 0.79 23.43 17.34
N GLU A 72 1.15 22.22 17.83
CA GLU A 72 1.52 21.11 16.95
C GLU A 72 0.32 20.56 16.18
N ALA A 73 -0.85 20.52 16.78
CA ALA A 73 -2.08 20.11 16.09
C ALA A 73 -2.44 21.11 14.96
N GLU A 74 -2.34 22.42 15.19
CA GLU A 74 -2.53 23.45 14.17
C GLU A 74 -1.52 23.33 13.02
N ARG A 75 -0.25 23.03 13.34
CA ARG A 75 0.80 22.86 12.35
C ARG A 75 0.60 21.64 11.45
N LEU A 76 0.13 20.53 12.03
CA LEU A 76 0.06 19.24 11.36
C LEU A 76 -1.26 19.00 10.64
N LEU A 77 -2.41 19.31 11.27
CA LEU A 77 -3.72 19.06 10.65
C LEU A 77 -3.90 19.87 9.37
N GLY A 78 -4.35 19.22 8.31
CA GLY A 78 -4.54 19.80 6.99
C GLY A 78 -3.26 20.04 6.19
N SER A 79 -2.07 19.75 6.73
CA SER A 79 -0.82 19.81 5.99
C SER A 79 -0.61 18.60 5.09
N MET A 80 0.20 18.76 4.05
CA MET A 80 0.73 17.65 3.24
C MET A 80 2.08 17.23 3.84
N MET A 81 2.24 15.94 4.11
CA MET A 81 3.45 15.41 4.70
C MET A 81 4.16 14.48 3.70
N ALA A 82 5.30 14.93 3.19
CA ALA A 82 6.18 14.14 2.34
C ALA A 82 7.23 13.40 3.18
N THR A 83 7.37 12.11 2.94
CA THR A 83 8.42 11.26 3.52
C THR A 83 9.25 10.62 2.41
N LYS A 84 10.35 9.95 2.75
CA LYS A 84 11.15 9.19 1.76
C LYS A 84 10.29 8.12 1.03
N GLN A 85 9.22 7.63 1.66
CA GLN A 85 8.35 6.61 1.08
C GLN A 85 7.25 7.17 0.17
N THR A 86 6.71 8.35 0.47
CA THR A 86 5.64 8.97 -0.33
C THR A 86 6.16 9.79 -1.50
N GLY A 87 7.36 10.37 -1.37
CA GLY A 87 7.77 11.44 -2.28
C GLY A 87 6.89 12.70 -2.16
N GLU A 88 7.10 13.67 -3.06
CA GLU A 88 6.25 14.87 -3.18
C GLU A 88 5.01 14.56 -4.05
N PRO A 89 3.83 15.13 -3.76
CA PRO A 89 3.56 16.15 -2.73
C PRO A 89 3.34 15.60 -1.30
N GLY A 90 3.46 14.29 -1.07
CA GLY A 90 3.18 13.66 0.20
C GLY A 90 1.72 13.23 0.37
N LEU A 91 1.32 12.94 1.61
CA LEU A 91 -0.04 12.55 1.98
C LEU A 91 -0.67 13.56 2.94
N PRO A 92 -2.00 13.77 2.89
CA PRO A 92 -2.68 14.72 3.77
C PRO A 92 -2.73 14.19 5.21
N VAL A 93 -2.49 15.07 6.18
CA VAL A 93 -2.63 14.78 7.61
C VAL A 93 -4.03 15.18 8.06
N ASN A 94 -4.96 14.25 8.06
CA ASN A 94 -6.35 14.48 8.47
C ASN A 94 -6.62 14.10 9.93
N THR A 95 -5.72 13.32 10.51
CA THR A 95 -5.85 12.78 11.87
C THR A 95 -4.52 12.83 12.59
N LEU A 96 -4.55 13.13 13.87
CA LEU A 96 -3.44 12.98 14.80
C LEU A 96 -3.70 11.83 15.77
N LEU A 97 -2.65 11.25 16.29
CA LEU A 97 -2.70 10.38 17.47
C LEU A 97 -1.99 11.11 18.61
N ILE A 98 -2.70 11.30 19.72
CA ILE A 98 -2.14 11.87 20.95
C ILE A 98 -1.92 10.73 21.92
N GLU A 99 -0.68 10.53 22.37
CA GLU A 99 -0.27 9.39 23.20
C GLU A 99 0.54 9.82 24.42
N GLU A 100 0.54 8.94 25.44
CA GLU A 100 1.49 9.02 26.53
C GLU A 100 2.91 8.69 26.04
N PRO A 101 3.95 9.41 26.50
CA PRO A 101 5.34 9.06 26.20
C PRO A 101 5.71 7.74 26.88
N THR A 102 6.65 7.02 26.27
CA THR A 102 7.18 5.76 26.79
C THR A 102 8.65 5.92 27.14
N ASP A 103 9.06 5.51 28.34
CA ASP A 103 10.45 5.52 28.78
C ASP A 103 11.19 4.32 28.18
N ILE A 104 11.93 4.57 27.10
CA ILE A 104 12.59 3.57 26.29
C ILE A 104 13.95 3.21 26.86
N ASP A 105 14.23 1.92 27.02
CA ASP A 105 15.58 1.36 27.28
C ASP A 105 16.22 0.88 25.98
N ARG A 106 15.45 0.08 25.17
CA ARG A 106 15.93 -0.44 23.88
C ARG A 106 14.81 -0.48 22.88
N GLU A 107 15.16 -0.26 21.62
CA GLU A 107 14.28 -0.40 20.46
C GLU A 107 14.59 -1.69 19.71
N LEU A 108 13.55 -2.42 19.34
CA LEU A 108 13.60 -3.67 18.60
C LEU A 108 12.69 -3.55 17.36
N TYR A 109 12.97 -4.37 16.37
CA TYR A 109 12.10 -4.57 15.21
C TYR A 109 11.39 -5.92 15.31
N LEU A 110 10.11 -5.96 14.95
CA LEU A 110 9.35 -7.20 14.81
C LEU A 110 8.33 -7.06 13.68
N SER A 111 8.28 -8.05 12.77
CA SER A 111 7.26 -8.10 11.74
C SER A 111 6.75 -9.52 11.48
N VAL A 112 5.55 -9.58 10.89
CA VAL A 112 4.87 -10.81 10.44
C VAL A 112 4.43 -10.60 9.01
N LEU A 113 4.82 -11.49 8.11
CA LEU A 113 4.46 -11.45 6.69
C LEU A 113 4.40 -12.85 6.08
N MET A 114 3.96 -12.93 4.82
CA MET A 114 3.97 -14.17 4.05
C MET A 114 5.28 -14.33 3.29
N ASP A 115 6.03 -15.39 3.57
CA ASP A 115 7.11 -15.87 2.70
C ASP A 115 6.50 -16.70 1.56
N ARG A 116 6.47 -16.11 0.37
CA ARG A 116 5.87 -16.73 -0.81
C ARG A 116 6.71 -17.88 -1.35
N ALA A 117 8.03 -17.85 -1.17
CA ALA A 117 8.94 -18.90 -1.62
C ALA A 117 8.74 -20.17 -0.78
N GLU A 118 8.74 -20.02 0.55
CA GLU A 118 8.55 -21.10 1.50
C GLU A 118 7.06 -21.43 1.74
N LYS A 119 6.12 -20.59 1.29
CA LYS A 119 4.67 -20.71 1.48
C LYS A 119 4.29 -20.83 2.95
N LYS A 120 4.94 -20.02 3.79
CA LYS A 120 4.78 -20.00 5.25
C LYS A 120 4.68 -18.57 5.77
N ILE A 121 4.08 -18.43 6.93
CA ILE A 121 4.12 -17.17 7.68
C ILE A 121 5.54 -17.01 8.25
N LEU A 122 6.11 -15.83 8.05
CA LEU A 122 7.45 -15.48 8.48
C LEU A 122 7.39 -14.42 9.58
N PHE A 123 8.03 -14.68 10.70
CA PHE A 123 8.40 -13.65 11.66
C PHE A 123 9.84 -13.19 11.40
N MET A 124 10.03 -11.89 11.33
CA MET A 124 11.35 -11.24 11.27
C MET A 124 11.53 -10.38 12.51
N ALA A 125 12.70 -10.42 13.11
CA ALA A 125 13.04 -9.64 14.29
C ALA A 125 14.49 -9.17 14.24
N SER A 126 14.75 -7.95 14.76
CA SER A 126 16.11 -7.39 14.88
C SER A 126 16.24 -6.60 16.17
N ALA A 127 17.46 -6.57 16.71
CA ALA A 127 17.83 -5.68 17.81
C ALA A 127 18.05 -4.22 17.35
N ALA A 128 18.02 -3.95 16.04
CA ALA A 128 18.09 -2.63 15.43
C ALA A 128 16.65 -2.14 15.14
N GLY A 129 15.95 -1.66 16.17
CA GLY A 129 14.64 -1.03 16.05
C GLY A 129 14.72 0.46 15.74
N GLY A 130 13.58 1.06 15.34
CA GLY A 130 13.49 2.48 14.97
C GLY A 130 14.20 2.87 13.68
N MET A 131 14.80 1.89 12.99
CA MET A 131 15.52 2.06 11.74
C MET A 131 14.73 1.47 10.57
N ASN A 132 15.13 1.83 9.34
CA ASN A 132 14.62 1.20 8.13
C ASN A 132 15.18 -0.22 8.03
N ILE A 133 14.31 -1.23 8.04
CA ILE A 133 14.72 -2.63 8.03
C ILE A 133 15.40 -3.05 6.74
N GLU A 134 15.09 -2.41 5.62
CA GLU A 134 15.74 -2.63 4.33
C GLU A 134 17.22 -2.22 4.39
N GLU A 135 17.53 -1.08 5.04
CA GLU A 135 18.92 -0.65 5.26
C GLU A 135 19.67 -1.64 6.15
N VAL A 136 19.02 -2.16 7.21
CA VAL A 136 19.59 -3.22 8.06
C VAL A 136 19.84 -4.51 7.28
N ALA A 137 18.95 -4.86 6.36
CA ALA A 137 19.08 -6.05 5.52
C ALA A 137 20.24 -5.96 4.53
N GLU A 138 20.54 -4.77 4.01
CA GLU A 138 21.65 -4.52 3.10
C GLU A 138 23.00 -4.44 3.84
N GLU A 139 23.06 -3.67 4.93
CA GLU A 139 24.30 -3.38 5.63
C GLU A 139 24.72 -4.46 6.64
N THR A 140 23.73 -5.03 7.35
CA THR A 140 23.97 -5.98 8.46
C THR A 140 22.95 -7.12 8.48
N PRO A 141 22.86 -7.97 7.42
CA PRO A 141 21.87 -9.02 7.30
C PRO A 141 21.89 -10.03 8.46
N ASP A 142 23.03 -10.25 9.09
CA ASP A 142 23.18 -11.14 10.25
C ASP A 142 22.41 -10.66 11.50
N GLN A 143 22.00 -9.39 11.55
CA GLN A 143 21.17 -8.85 12.62
C GLN A 143 19.67 -9.15 12.43
N ILE A 144 19.27 -9.68 11.29
CA ILE A 144 17.89 -10.07 11.04
C ILE A 144 17.71 -11.55 11.37
N HIS A 145 16.89 -11.80 12.36
CA HIS A 145 16.55 -13.15 12.81
C HIS A 145 15.17 -13.53 12.32
N THR A 146 15.04 -14.72 11.74
CA THR A 146 13.79 -15.19 11.15
C THR A 146 13.33 -16.51 11.75
N THR A 147 12.00 -16.71 11.70
CA THR A 147 11.39 -18.01 11.96
C THR A 147 10.14 -18.20 11.13
N HIS A 148 10.06 -19.33 10.43
CA HIS A 148 8.89 -19.70 9.64
C HIS A 148 7.88 -20.47 10.50
N ILE A 149 6.61 -20.10 10.36
CA ILE A 149 5.50 -20.77 11.02
C ILE A 149 4.73 -21.58 9.99
N ASP A 150 4.64 -22.88 10.22
CA ASP A 150 3.82 -23.75 9.39
C ASP A 150 2.34 -23.49 9.69
N PRO A 151 1.51 -23.14 8.69
CA PRO A 151 0.09 -22.79 8.93
C PRO A 151 -0.72 -23.94 9.54
N ALA A 152 -0.35 -25.22 9.30
CA ALA A 152 -1.04 -26.36 9.86
C ALA A 152 -0.71 -26.59 11.35
N ALA A 153 0.52 -26.27 11.78
CA ALA A 153 0.97 -26.42 13.15
C ALA A 153 0.72 -25.17 14.02
N GLY A 154 0.60 -23.99 13.38
CA GLY A 154 0.55 -22.72 14.08
C GLY A 154 1.87 -22.37 14.76
N ILE A 155 1.88 -21.20 15.42
CA ILE A 155 3.05 -20.70 16.14
C ILE A 155 3.35 -21.57 17.38
N GLN A 156 4.61 -21.92 17.57
CA GLN A 156 5.05 -22.76 18.67
C GLN A 156 5.95 -21.98 19.65
N GLY A 157 5.82 -22.25 20.95
CA GLY A 157 6.55 -21.52 21.99
C GLY A 157 8.08 -21.57 21.86
N TYR A 158 8.66 -22.62 21.26
CA TYR A 158 10.10 -22.68 21.02
C TYR A 158 10.56 -21.69 19.95
N GLN A 159 9.72 -21.41 18.94
CA GLN A 159 10.01 -20.43 17.88
C GLN A 159 10.06 -19.00 18.49
N CYS A 160 9.11 -18.68 19.36
CA CYS A 160 9.12 -17.40 20.07
C CYS A 160 10.37 -17.25 20.97
N ARG A 161 10.75 -18.31 21.68
CA ARG A 161 11.95 -18.28 22.53
C ARG A 161 13.23 -18.15 21.70
N LYS A 162 13.31 -18.80 20.53
CA LYS A 162 14.45 -18.66 19.60
C LYS A 162 14.68 -17.19 19.26
N LEU A 163 13.65 -16.48 18.82
CA LEU A 163 13.76 -15.06 18.49
C LEU A 163 14.01 -14.21 19.75
N ALA A 164 13.34 -14.49 20.87
CA ALA A 164 13.58 -13.76 22.12
C ALA A 164 15.05 -13.81 22.57
N PHE A 165 15.69 -14.97 22.46
CA PHE A 165 17.12 -15.12 22.81
C PHE A 165 18.01 -14.39 21.80
N ALA A 166 17.70 -14.45 20.52
CA ALA A 166 18.43 -13.73 19.47
C ALA A 166 18.39 -12.20 19.70
N LEU A 167 17.24 -11.68 20.16
CA LEU A 167 17.08 -10.27 20.55
C LEU A 167 17.72 -9.92 21.91
N GLY A 168 18.32 -10.89 22.60
CA GLY A 168 18.93 -10.68 23.92
C GLY A 168 17.93 -10.44 25.06
N LEU A 169 16.67 -10.84 24.89
CA LEU A 169 15.61 -10.71 25.92
C LEU A 169 15.87 -11.70 27.07
N LYS A 170 15.52 -11.29 28.30
CA LYS A 170 15.82 -12.06 29.53
C LYS A 170 14.61 -12.15 30.46
N GLY A 171 14.60 -13.20 31.27
CA GLY A 171 13.65 -13.35 32.38
C GLY A 171 12.17 -13.23 31.97
N LYS A 172 11.46 -12.23 32.50
CA LYS A 172 10.03 -11.98 32.22
C LYS A 172 9.80 -11.56 30.78
N GLN A 173 10.77 -10.87 30.14
CA GLN A 173 10.66 -10.38 28.77
C GLN A 173 10.43 -11.53 27.74
N ILE A 174 11.05 -12.70 27.95
CA ILE A 174 10.88 -13.87 27.08
C ILE A 174 9.41 -14.32 27.05
N ARG A 175 8.75 -14.32 28.21
CA ARG A 175 7.31 -14.71 28.32
C ARG A 175 6.40 -13.64 27.73
N GLU A 176 6.71 -12.36 27.95
CA GLU A 176 5.97 -11.24 27.34
C GLU A 176 6.10 -11.29 25.81
N PHE A 177 7.32 -11.48 25.28
CA PHE A 177 7.57 -11.61 23.86
C PHE A 177 6.85 -12.81 23.25
N GLN A 178 6.82 -13.96 23.93
CA GLN A 178 6.07 -15.11 23.46
C GLN A 178 4.56 -14.80 23.35
N ARG A 179 3.96 -14.15 24.37
CA ARG A 179 2.55 -13.75 24.33
C ARG A 179 2.29 -12.78 23.17
N LEU A 180 3.16 -11.79 23.00
CA LEU A 180 3.08 -10.80 21.94
C LEU A 180 3.15 -11.46 20.57
N MET A 181 4.11 -12.36 20.32
CA MET A 181 4.21 -13.09 19.05
C MET A 181 2.96 -13.95 18.78
N CYS A 182 2.44 -14.66 19.79
CA CYS A 182 1.21 -15.43 19.62
C CYS A 182 0.02 -14.53 19.28
N ALA A 183 -0.13 -13.39 19.96
CA ALA A 183 -1.20 -12.44 19.69
C ALA A 183 -1.09 -11.79 18.29
N LEU A 184 0.13 -11.48 17.83
CA LEU A 184 0.37 -10.99 16.46
C LEU A 184 0.06 -12.06 15.40
N TYR A 185 0.41 -13.31 15.66
CA TYR A 185 0.06 -14.43 14.78
C TYR A 185 -1.45 -14.60 14.67
N ASP A 186 -2.16 -14.61 15.79
CA ASP A 186 -3.62 -14.73 15.83
C ASP A 186 -4.30 -13.55 15.11
N LEU A 187 -3.77 -12.32 15.27
CA LEU A 187 -4.25 -11.14 14.57
C LEU A 187 -4.00 -11.27 13.05
N TYR A 188 -2.79 -11.68 12.65
CA TYR A 188 -2.42 -11.87 11.26
C TYR A 188 -3.36 -12.83 10.52
N VAL A 189 -3.63 -13.99 11.13
CA VAL A 189 -4.52 -15.01 10.54
C VAL A 189 -5.99 -14.57 10.60
N ARG A 190 -6.44 -14.00 11.73
CA ARG A 190 -7.84 -13.66 11.95
C ARG A 190 -8.33 -12.54 11.06
N TYR A 191 -7.50 -11.53 10.82
CA TYR A 191 -7.87 -10.34 10.05
C TYR A 191 -7.33 -10.35 8.63
N ASP A 192 -6.80 -11.48 8.15
CA ASP A 192 -6.23 -11.60 6.82
C ASP A 192 -5.19 -10.51 6.54
N ALA A 193 -4.31 -10.27 7.51
CA ALA A 193 -3.23 -9.34 7.31
C ALA A 193 -2.20 -9.88 6.31
N SER A 194 -1.66 -9.02 5.47
CA SER A 194 -0.53 -9.33 4.57
C SER A 194 0.81 -8.90 5.16
N LEU A 195 0.79 -7.93 6.07
CA LEU A 195 1.93 -7.46 6.85
C LEU A 195 1.44 -6.95 8.20
N ILE A 196 2.16 -7.29 9.26
CA ILE A 196 2.13 -6.58 10.54
C ILE A 196 3.56 -6.19 10.87
N GLU A 197 3.80 -4.90 11.13
CA GLU A 197 5.11 -4.38 11.51
C GLU A 197 4.98 -3.60 12.82
N VAL A 198 5.89 -3.88 13.74
CA VAL A 198 6.07 -3.16 15.01
C VAL A 198 7.49 -2.58 14.98
N ASN A 199 7.58 -1.28 14.71
CA ASN A 199 8.87 -0.62 14.54
C ASN A 199 8.85 0.83 15.07
N PRO A 200 9.28 1.02 16.34
CA PRO A 200 9.91 0.02 17.20
C PRO A 200 8.91 -0.77 18.09
N LEU A 201 9.31 -2.01 18.39
CA LEU A 201 8.91 -2.70 19.61
C LEU A 201 9.91 -2.30 20.68
N VAL A 202 9.47 -1.72 21.78
CA VAL A 202 10.38 -1.21 22.79
C VAL A 202 10.44 -2.09 24.04
N VAL A 203 11.63 -2.15 24.64
CA VAL A 203 11.80 -2.56 26.03
C VAL A 203 11.81 -1.29 26.87
N THR A 204 10.91 -1.17 27.83
CA THR A 204 10.86 0.00 28.73
C THR A 204 11.96 -0.07 29.79
N GLN A 205 12.24 1.06 30.47
CA GLN A 205 13.16 1.11 31.62
C GLN A 205 12.78 0.14 32.73
N GLU A 206 11.47 -0.18 32.88
CA GLU A 206 10.97 -1.19 33.81
C GLU A 206 11.13 -2.63 33.29
N GLY A 207 11.58 -2.78 32.04
CA GLY A 207 11.82 -4.05 31.38
C GLY A 207 10.56 -4.73 30.83
N HIS A 208 9.51 -3.98 30.51
CA HIS A 208 8.31 -4.46 29.82
C HIS A 208 8.41 -4.27 28.30
N LEU A 209 7.66 -5.07 27.52
CA LEU A 209 7.58 -4.91 26.08
C LEU A 209 6.32 -4.12 25.69
N ILE A 210 6.47 -3.08 24.86
CA ILE A 210 5.39 -2.23 24.35
C ILE A 210 5.58 -2.05 22.84
N ALA A 211 4.50 -2.22 22.06
CA ALA A 211 4.47 -1.87 20.64
C ALA A 211 4.26 -0.36 20.51
N LEU A 212 5.37 0.37 20.28
CA LEU A 212 5.37 1.84 20.26
C LEU A 212 4.84 2.41 18.94
N ASP A 213 5.07 1.73 17.83
CA ASP A 213 4.45 2.01 16.54
C ASP A 213 3.88 0.71 15.96
N ALA A 214 2.87 0.84 15.12
CA ALA A 214 2.15 -0.28 14.55
C ALA A 214 1.71 0.02 13.11
N LYS A 215 2.04 -0.89 12.21
CA LYS A 215 1.59 -0.86 10.83
C LYS A 215 0.95 -2.20 10.48
N ILE A 216 -0.27 -2.16 9.97
CA ILE A 216 -1.00 -3.33 9.49
C ILE A 216 -1.43 -3.08 8.05
N ASN A 217 -1.08 -4.00 7.17
CA ASN A 217 -1.62 -4.08 5.82
C ASN A 217 -2.55 -5.31 5.76
N LEU A 218 -3.73 -5.11 5.21
CA LEU A 218 -4.77 -6.14 5.08
C LEU A 218 -4.87 -6.59 3.62
N ASP A 219 -5.27 -7.85 3.41
CA ASP A 219 -5.56 -8.37 2.09
C ASP A 219 -6.95 -7.90 1.63
N ASP A 220 -7.00 -7.06 0.59
CA ASP A 220 -8.24 -6.52 0.04
C ASP A 220 -9.20 -7.64 -0.44
N ASN A 221 -8.66 -8.78 -0.88
CA ASN A 221 -9.46 -9.92 -1.33
C ASN A 221 -10.25 -10.60 -0.20
N ALA A 222 -9.90 -10.34 1.07
CA ALA A 222 -10.57 -10.90 2.23
C ALA A 222 -11.71 -10.00 2.78
N PHE A 223 -11.92 -8.81 2.24
CA PHE A 223 -12.86 -7.83 2.80
C PHE A 223 -14.32 -8.29 2.84
N TYR A 224 -14.73 -9.19 1.94
CA TYR A 224 -16.08 -9.77 1.98
C TYR A 224 -16.42 -10.46 3.32
N ARG A 225 -15.40 -10.90 4.06
CA ARG A 225 -15.51 -11.52 5.39
C ARG A 225 -15.04 -10.64 6.54
N GLN A 226 -14.55 -9.42 6.26
CA GLN A 226 -14.00 -8.47 7.23
C GLN A 226 -14.72 -7.10 7.16
N PRO A 227 -16.06 -7.04 7.31
CA PRO A 227 -16.82 -5.80 7.10
C PRO A 227 -16.44 -4.68 8.09
N GLU A 228 -16.00 -5.02 9.32
CA GLU A 228 -15.56 -4.04 10.31
C GLU A 228 -14.27 -3.32 9.88
N LEU A 229 -13.39 -4.01 9.13
CA LEU A 229 -12.14 -3.44 8.68
C LEU A 229 -12.33 -2.50 7.48
N ILE A 230 -13.32 -2.75 6.63
CA ILE A 230 -13.67 -1.87 5.51
C ILE A 230 -14.01 -0.46 6.01
N ALA A 231 -14.71 -0.37 7.16
CA ALA A 231 -15.07 0.91 7.78
C ALA A 231 -13.85 1.72 8.27
N MET A 232 -12.67 1.10 8.36
CA MET A 232 -11.41 1.76 8.75
C MET A 232 -10.63 2.33 7.55
N ARG A 233 -11.12 2.12 6.31
CA ARG A 233 -10.44 2.60 5.10
C ARG A 233 -10.44 4.11 5.04
N ASP A 234 -9.27 4.69 4.81
CA ASP A 234 -9.10 6.11 4.53
C ASP A 234 -8.68 6.30 3.06
N VAL A 235 -9.66 6.64 2.23
CA VAL A 235 -9.46 6.84 0.78
C VAL A 235 -8.53 8.01 0.48
N THR A 236 -8.42 9.00 1.39
CA THR A 236 -7.54 10.17 1.22
C THR A 236 -6.05 9.81 1.27
N GLN A 237 -5.73 8.61 1.75
CA GLN A 237 -4.38 8.08 1.83
C GLN A 237 -4.01 7.14 0.67
N GLU A 238 -4.93 6.91 -0.27
CA GLU A 238 -4.72 6.08 -1.46
C GLU A 238 -4.40 6.97 -2.67
N ASP A 239 -3.78 6.41 -3.70
CA ASP A 239 -3.69 7.09 -4.99
C ASP A 239 -5.10 7.33 -5.55
N GLU A 240 -5.38 8.56 -5.98
CA GLU A 240 -6.72 8.97 -6.41
C GLU A 240 -7.21 8.14 -7.61
N ARG A 241 -6.31 7.78 -8.53
CA ARG A 241 -6.62 6.96 -9.72
C ARG A 241 -6.90 5.51 -9.33
N GLU A 242 -6.11 4.95 -8.41
CA GLU A 242 -6.33 3.60 -7.89
C GLU A 242 -7.64 3.49 -7.10
N ALA A 243 -7.94 4.51 -6.28
CA ALA A 243 -9.21 4.59 -5.55
C ALA A 243 -10.41 4.66 -6.50
N LYS A 244 -10.33 5.51 -7.54
CA LYS A 244 -11.37 5.66 -8.56
C LYS A 244 -11.52 4.40 -9.43
N ALA A 245 -10.42 3.72 -9.75
CA ALA A 245 -10.46 2.46 -10.48
C ALA A 245 -11.26 1.37 -9.74
N LYS A 246 -11.12 1.31 -8.42
CA LYS A 246 -11.87 0.36 -7.57
C LYS A 246 -13.40 0.59 -7.63
N GLU A 247 -13.86 1.83 -7.82
CA GLU A 247 -15.28 2.15 -7.97
C GLU A 247 -15.89 1.53 -9.24
N HIS A 248 -15.04 1.28 -10.26
CA HIS A 248 -15.42 0.67 -11.54
C HIS A 248 -15.00 -0.80 -11.65
N ASP A 249 -14.62 -1.46 -10.55
CA ASP A 249 -14.10 -2.83 -10.53
C ASP A 249 -12.89 -3.03 -11.46
N LEU A 250 -12.02 -2.04 -11.59
CA LEU A 250 -10.80 -2.09 -12.37
C LEU A 250 -9.58 -2.34 -11.47
N ASN A 251 -8.65 -3.17 -11.95
CA ASN A 251 -7.36 -3.35 -11.29
C ASN A 251 -6.35 -2.38 -11.91
N TYR A 252 -6.12 -1.26 -11.24
CA TYR A 252 -5.20 -0.21 -11.66
C TYR A 252 -4.10 -0.02 -10.62
N ILE A 253 -2.85 0.13 -11.08
CA ILE A 253 -1.70 0.50 -10.26
C ILE A 253 -0.94 1.59 -11.00
N THR A 254 -0.70 2.72 -10.35
CA THR A 254 0.09 3.84 -10.87
C THR A 254 1.58 3.47 -10.86
N LEU A 255 2.28 3.76 -11.96
CA LEU A 255 3.72 3.61 -12.12
C LEU A 255 4.37 4.93 -12.59
N ASP A 256 5.70 4.98 -12.64
CA ASP A 256 6.43 6.22 -12.91
C ASP A 256 6.73 6.50 -14.41
N GLY A 257 6.20 5.69 -15.32
CA GLY A 257 6.47 5.81 -16.75
C GLY A 257 5.61 6.83 -17.48
N ASN A 258 5.71 6.81 -18.82
CA ASN A 258 5.01 7.70 -19.75
C ASN A 258 4.17 6.96 -20.81
N ILE A 259 4.11 5.63 -20.76
CA ILE A 259 3.30 4.82 -21.68
C ILE A 259 2.16 4.17 -20.92
N GLY A 260 0.93 4.63 -21.19
CA GLY A 260 -0.28 4.03 -20.65
C GLY A 260 -0.52 2.62 -21.21
N CYS A 261 -0.90 1.66 -20.37
CA CYS A 261 -1.17 0.29 -20.75
C CYS A 261 -2.58 -0.12 -20.34
N MET A 262 -3.38 -0.64 -21.28
CA MET A 262 -4.68 -1.25 -21.01
C MET A 262 -4.73 -2.66 -21.58
N VAL A 263 -4.97 -3.64 -20.72
CA VAL A 263 -4.86 -5.07 -21.07
C VAL A 263 -6.02 -5.85 -20.42
N ASN A 264 -6.38 -6.99 -20.97
CA ASN A 264 -7.29 -7.92 -20.31
C ASN A 264 -6.54 -9.15 -19.81
N GLY A 265 -6.40 -9.24 -18.50
CA GLY A 265 -5.73 -10.31 -17.78
C GLY A 265 -4.35 -9.92 -17.27
N ALA A 266 -4.12 -10.13 -15.97
CA ALA A 266 -2.93 -9.69 -15.26
C ALA A 266 -1.62 -10.24 -15.84
N GLY A 267 -1.60 -11.51 -16.29
CA GLY A 267 -0.42 -12.10 -16.93
C GLY A 267 -0.05 -11.42 -18.25
N LEU A 268 -1.07 -11.08 -19.07
CA LEU A 268 -0.85 -10.34 -20.31
C LEU A 268 -0.41 -8.90 -20.04
N ALA A 269 -0.94 -8.28 -18.98
CA ALA A 269 -0.52 -6.94 -18.57
C ALA A 269 0.96 -6.91 -18.17
N MET A 270 1.42 -7.84 -17.36
CA MET A 270 2.84 -7.96 -16.99
C MET A 270 3.73 -8.18 -18.22
N ALA A 271 3.36 -9.12 -19.11
CA ALA A 271 4.12 -9.36 -20.34
C ALA A 271 4.14 -8.15 -21.28
N THR A 272 3.06 -7.37 -21.32
CA THR A 272 2.98 -6.13 -22.12
C THR A 272 3.94 -5.08 -21.57
N MET A 273 3.95 -4.87 -20.26
CA MET A 273 4.86 -3.93 -19.60
C MET A 273 6.32 -4.33 -19.79
N ASP A 274 6.64 -5.62 -19.64
CA ASP A 274 8.00 -6.14 -19.88
C ASP A 274 8.47 -5.86 -21.31
N LEU A 275 7.60 -6.09 -22.30
CA LEU A 275 7.94 -5.80 -23.69
C LEU A 275 8.10 -4.31 -23.99
N VAL A 276 7.27 -3.46 -23.39
CA VAL A 276 7.44 -2.00 -23.47
C VAL A 276 8.81 -1.60 -22.93
N GLN A 277 9.21 -2.14 -21.77
CA GLN A 277 10.52 -1.87 -21.17
C GLN A 277 11.68 -2.40 -22.05
N LEU A 278 11.57 -3.61 -22.58
CA LEU A 278 12.56 -4.20 -23.50
C LEU A 278 12.75 -3.38 -24.77
N LYS A 279 11.71 -2.68 -25.23
CA LYS A 279 11.78 -1.76 -26.38
C LYS A 279 12.24 -0.33 -26.01
N GLY A 280 12.61 -0.11 -24.73
CA GLY A 280 13.15 1.14 -24.22
C GLY A 280 12.08 2.20 -23.90
N GLY A 281 10.85 1.77 -23.62
CA GLY A 281 9.76 2.58 -23.06
C GLY A 281 9.62 2.40 -21.55
N SER A 282 8.74 3.18 -20.93
CA SER A 282 8.47 3.12 -19.49
C SER A 282 6.95 3.08 -19.25
N PRO A 283 6.39 1.95 -18.71
CA PRO A 283 4.97 1.86 -18.40
C PRO A 283 4.54 2.86 -17.33
N ALA A 284 3.44 3.59 -17.56
CA ALA A 284 2.86 4.56 -16.64
C ALA A 284 1.89 3.91 -15.65
N ASN A 285 1.37 2.74 -15.99
CA ASN A 285 0.41 2.02 -15.15
C ASN A 285 0.36 0.52 -15.48
N PHE A 286 -0.08 -0.25 -14.50
CA PHE A 286 -0.70 -1.55 -14.71
C PHE A 286 -2.22 -1.35 -14.79
N LEU A 287 -2.90 -1.91 -15.77
CA LEU A 287 -4.35 -1.92 -15.82
C LEU A 287 -4.88 -3.20 -16.48
N ASP A 288 -5.63 -3.96 -15.70
CA ASP A 288 -6.37 -5.13 -16.15
C ASP A 288 -7.87 -4.84 -16.14
N VAL A 289 -8.50 -4.83 -17.32
CA VAL A 289 -9.94 -4.61 -17.45
C VAL A 289 -10.78 -5.87 -17.18
N GLY A 290 -10.13 -7.02 -16.95
CA GLY A 290 -10.78 -8.28 -16.65
C GLY A 290 -11.43 -8.98 -17.84
N GLY A 291 -11.93 -10.19 -17.59
CA GLY A 291 -12.50 -11.08 -18.62
C GLY A 291 -13.98 -10.88 -18.94
N GLY A 292 -14.70 -10.05 -18.20
CA GLY A 292 -16.14 -9.80 -18.37
C GLY A 292 -16.47 -8.33 -18.58
N THR A 293 -15.54 -7.58 -19.18
CA THR A 293 -15.66 -6.12 -19.28
C THR A 293 -16.73 -5.66 -20.26
N THR A 294 -17.32 -4.49 -19.99
CA THR A 294 -18.29 -3.80 -20.84
C THR A 294 -17.64 -2.60 -21.54
N ALA A 295 -18.28 -2.04 -22.58
CA ALA A 295 -17.80 -0.84 -23.24
C ALA A 295 -17.64 0.34 -22.27
N ASP A 296 -18.56 0.52 -21.32
CA ASP A 296 -18.49 1.58 -20.30
C ASP A 296 -17.27 1.43 -19.39
N ARG A 297 -16.97 0.20 -18.94
CA ARG A 297 -15.76 -0.06 -18.12
C ARG A 297 -14.49 0.22 -18.90
N VAL A 298 -14.44 -0.10 -20.20
CA VAL A 298 -13.31 0.22 -21.07
C VAL A 298 -13.16 1.73 -21.20
N ALA A 299 -14.26 2.47 -21.39
CA ALA A 299 -14.23 3.92 -21.45
C ALA A 299 -13.70 4.55 -20.16
N GLU A 300 -14.17 4.09 -18.99
CA GLU A 300 -13.65 4.59 -17.70
C GLU A 300 -12.18 4.22 -17.47
N ALA A 301 -11.77 3.00 -17.85
CA ALA A 301 -10.37 2.58 -17.81
C ALA A 301 -9.48 3.50 -18.67
N PHE A 302 -9.94 3.86 -19.86
CA PHE A 302 -9.23 4.75 -20.76
C PHE A 302 -9.13 6.18 -20.21
N LYS A 303 -10.22 6.71 -19.63
CA LYS A 303 -10.23 8.01 -18.95
C LYS A 303 -9.24 8.06 -17.79
N LEU A 304 -9.12 6.98 -17.01
CA LEU A 304 -8.16 6.88 -15.91
C LEU A 304 -6.71 6.99 -16.42
N ILE A 305 -6.36 6.27 -17.49
CA ILE A 305 -5.02 6.37 -18.10
C ILE A 305 -4.74 7.80 -18.55
N LEU A 306 -5.69 8.42 -19.25
CA LEU A 306 -5.55 9.77 -19.81
C LEU A 306 -5.59 10.88 -18.74
N SER A 307 -6.01 10.60 -17.52
CA SER A 307 -5.94 11.55 -16.40
C SER A 307 -4.50 11.72 -15.87
N ASP A 308 -3.57 10.86 -16.27
CA ASP A 308 -2.16 11.04 -15.94
C ASP A 308 -1.47 11.93 -16.97
N GLU A 309 -1.13 13.14 -16.59
CA GLU A 309 -0.44 14.12 -17.43
C GLU A 309 0.94 13.66 -17.95
N LYS A 310 1.53 12.64 -17.31
CA LYS A 310 2.80 12.04 -17.73
C LYS A 310 2.64 11.12 -18.96
N VAL A 311 1.41 10.68 -19.28
CA VAL A 311 1.17 9.72 -20.35
C VAL A 311 1.27 10.41 -21.71
N GLU A 312 2.25 9.97 -22.51
CA GLU A 312 2.56 10.50 -23.86
C GLU A 312 2.04 9.60 -24.98
N ALA A 313 1.81 8.32 -24.71
CA ALA A 313 1.19 7.37 -25.64
C ALA A 313 0.49 6.24 -24.88
N VAL A 314 -0.49 5.58 -25.53
CA VAL A 314 -1.23 4.45 -24.91
C VAL A 314 -1.12 3.21 -25.77
N LEU A 315 -0.85 2.05 -25.13
CA LEU A 315 -0.94 0.73 -25.72
C LEU A 315 -2.16 -0.02 -25.16
N VAL A 316 -3.11 -0.33 -26.04
CA VAL A 316 -4.21 -1.24 -25.75
C VAL A 316 -3.86 -2.61 -26.33
N ASN A 317 -3.73 -3.61 -25.48
CA ASN A 317 -3.39 -4.98 -25.88
C ASN A 317 -4.44 -5.96 -25.36
N ILE A 318 -5.34 -6.41 -26.24
CA ILE A 318 -6.46 -7.28 -25.92
C ILE A 318 -6.29 -8.63 -26.59
N PHE A 319 -6.37 -9.68 -25.80
CA PHE A 319 -6.52 -11.04 -26.27
C PHE A 319 -7.94 -11.53 -25.96
N GLY A 320 -8.77 -11.62 -26.99
CA GLY A 320 -10.16 -12.01 -26.89
C GLY A 320 -10.32 -13.51 -26.69
N GLY A 321 -10.46 -13.91 -25.42
CA GLY A 321 -11.03 -15.21 -25.06
C GLY A 321 -12.51 -15.02 -24.70
N ILE A 322 -12.75 -14.67 -23.43
CA ILE A 322 -14.08 -14.31 -22.91
C ILE A 322 -14.46 -12.89 -23.34
N VAL A 323 -13.51 -11.96 -23.33
CA VAL A 323 -13.69 -10.57 -23.78
C VAL A 323 -13.79 -10.55 -25.32
N ARG A 324 -14.76 -9.81 -25.83
CA ARG A 324 -14.96 -9.60 -27.27
C ARG A 324 -14.28 -8.33 -27.72
N CYS A 325 -13.44 -8.44 -28.75
CA CYS A 325 -12.68 -7.30 -29.27
C CYS A 325 -13.56 -6.19 -29.90
N ASP A 326 -14.74 -6.52 -30.41
CA ASP A 326 -15.69 -5.54 -30.91
C ASP A 326 -16.21 -4.62 -29.79
N LEU A 327 -16.52 -5.17 -28.60
CA LEU A 327 -16.94 -4.36 -27.42
C LEU A 327 -15.80 -3.44 -26.92
N ILE A 328 -14.57 -3.91 -26.98
CA ILE A 328 -13.41 -3.09 -26.63
C ILE A 328 -13.26 -1.93 -27.63
N ALA A 329 -13.40 -2.22 -28.92
CA ALA A 329 -13.33 -1.18 -29.95
C ALA A 329 -14.39 -0.08 -29.73
N ASP A 330 -15.64 -0.47 -29.43
CA ASP A 330 -16.72 0.48 -29.10
C ASP A 330 -16.38 1.33 -27.85
N GLY A 331 -15.85 0.70 -26.80
CA GLY A 331 -15.41 1.41 -25.59
C GLY A 331 -14.28 2.40 -25.84
N ILE A 332 -13.30 2.03 -26.67
CA ILE A 332 -12.22 2.93 -27.09
C ILE A 332 -12.78 4.13 -27.86
N ILE A 333 -13.64 3.90 -28.84
CA ILE A 333 -14.24 4.97 -29.65
C ILE A 333 -15.06 5.91 -28.76
N GLN A 334 -15.83 5.37 -27.81
CA GLN A 334 -16.59 6.16 -26.86
C GLN A 334 -15.66 7.05 -26.02
N ALA A 335 -14.62 6.47 -25.41
CA ALA A 335 -13.67 7.20 -24.58
C ALA A 335 -12.94 8.31 -25.36
N VAL A 336 -12.46 8.00 -26.56
CA VAL A 336 -11.74 8.98 -27.40
C VAL A 336 -12.64 10.16 -27.78
N LYS A 337 -13.94 9.92 -28.05
CA LYS A 337 -14.90 10.99 -28.34
C LYS A 337 -15.20 11.88 -27.13
N GLU A 338 -15.18 11.28 -25.91
CA GLU A 338 -15.47 12.01 -24.68
C GLU A 338 -14.31 12.86 -24.17
N VAL A 339 -13.05 12.47 -24.44
CA VAL A 339 -11.86 13.08 -23.81
C VAL A 339 -10.99 13.92 -24.74
N ASP A 340 -11.40 14.23 -25.99
CA ASP A 340 -10.62 15.01 -26.99
C ASP A 340 -9.12 14.59 -27.02
N MET A 341 -8.90 13.30 -27.27
CA MET A 341 -7.58 12.67 -27.16
C MET A 341 -6.55 13.27 -28.13
N LYS A 342 -5.41 13.71 -27.60
CA LYS A 342 -4.30 14.31 -28.39
C LYS A 342 -3.05 13.44 -28.47
N ILE A 343 -3.02 12.34 -27.71
CA ILE A 343 -1.85 11.46 -27.64
C ILE A 343 -2.02 10.23 -28.53
N PRO A 344 -0.93 9.65 -29.07
CA PRO A 344 -0.97 8.46 -29.90
C PRO A 344 -1.58 7.25 -29.18
N LEU A 345 -2.44 6.53 -29.90
CA LEU A 345 -3.06 5.29 -29.45
C LEU A 345 -2.64 4.13 -30.33
N VAL A 346 -1.96 3.15 -29.75
CA VAL A 346 -1.62 1.89 -30.42
C VAL A 346 -2.56 0.80 -29.91
N VAL A 347 -3.21 0.06 -30.82
CA VAL A 347 -4.17 -0.99 -30.47
C VAL A 347 -3.79 -2.31 -31.13
N ARG A 348 -3.67 -3.34 -30.30
CA ARG A 348 -3.55 -4.73 -30.74
C ARG A 348 -4.76 -5.52 -30.25
N LEU A 349 -5.51 -6.07 -31.19
CA LEU A 349 -6.66 -6.93 -30.93
C LEU A 349 -6.43 -8.31 -31.54
N GLU A 350 -6.58 -9.36 -30.74
CA GLU A 350 -6.48 -10.76 -31.15
C GLU A 350 -7.54 -11.60 -30.47
N GLY A 351 -7.99 -12.70 -31.11
CA GLY A 351 -8.99 -13.62 -30.58
C GLY A 351 -10.40 -13.30 -31.02
N THR A 352 -11.41 -13.48 -30.13
CA THR A 352 -12.83 -13.39 -30.46
C THR A 352 -13.21 -12.02 -31.00
N ASN A 353 -13.77 -12.00 -32.23
CA ASN A 353 -14.21 -10.79 -32.96
C ASN A 353 -13.09 -9.77 -33.21
N ALA A 354 -11.81 -10.20 -33.24
CA ALA A 354 -10.69 -9.27 -33.47
C ALA A 354 -10.74 -8.58 -34.85
N ALA A 355 -11.15 -9.31 -35.90
CA ALA A 355 -11.33 -8.73 -37.23
C ALA A 355 -12.41 -7.62 -37.24
N GLN A 356 -13.55 -7.90 -36.64
CA GLN A 356 -14.65 -6.94 -36.50
C GLN A 356 -14.23 -5.71 -35.65
N GLY A 357 -13.52 -5.94 -34.52
CA GLY A 357 -13.01 -4.84 -33.69
C GLY A 357 -12.01 -3.94 -34.43
N ARG A 358 -11.10 -4.52 -35.22
CA ARG A 358 -10.17 -3.73 -36.08
C ARG A 358 -10.92 -2.93 -37.14
N GLU A 359 -11.84 -3.55 -37.85
CA GLU A 359 -12.69 -2.87 -38.85
C GLU A 359 -13.46 -1.69 -38.23
N THR A 360 -14.02 -1.87 -37.02
CA THR A 360 -14.72 -0.81 -36.26
C THR A 360 -13.77 0.35 -35.94
N LEU A 361 -12.53 0.08 -35.52
CA LEU A 361 -11.52 1.11 -35.23
C LEU A 361 -11.07 1.84 -36.50
N GLU A 362 -10.81 1.13 -37.60
CA GLU A 362 -10.40 1.68 -38.88
C GLU A 362 -11.47 2.59 -39.50
N ASN A 363 -12.75 2.26 -39.33
CA ASN A 363 -13.87 3.06 -39.81
C ASN A 363 -14.25 4.24 -38.89
N SER A 364 -13.56 4.43 -37.78
CA SER A 364 -13.90 5.44 -36.76
C SER A 364 -13.34 6.84 -37.04
N ASP A 365 -12.57 7.06 -38.11
CA ASP A 365 -11.84 8.31 -38.42
C ASP A 365 -10.92 8.80 -37.29
N LEU A 366 -10.56 7.93 -36.32
CA LEU A 366 -9.67 8.25 -35.21
C LEU A 366 -8.21 7.93 -35.56
N PRO A 367 -7.23 8.69 -35.05
CA PRO A 367 -5.80 8.47 -35.30
C PRO A 367 -5.26 7.27 -34.52
N ILE A 368 -5.77 6.07 -34.80
CA ILE A 368 -5.40 4.82 -34.12
C ILE A 368 -4.36 4.07 -34.96
N ILE A 369 -3.30 3.64 -34.31
CA ILE A 369 -2.23 2.83 -34.88
C ILE A 369 -2.51 1.37 -34.57
N THR A 370 -2.82 0.53 -35.56
CA THR A 370 -3.01 -0.91 -35.33
C THR A 370 -1.68 -1.66 -35.34
N ALA A 371 -1.59 -2.73 -34.54
CA ALA A 371 -0.48 -3.64 -34.47
C ALA A 371 -0.92 -5.10 -34.68
N ALA A 372 -0.12 -5.87 -35.42
CA ALA A 372 -0.41 -7.25 -35.73
C ALA A 372 -0.13 -8.19 -34.56
N ASP A 373 0.93 -7.92 -33.81
CA ASP A 373 1.31 -8.70 -32.62
C ASP A 373 1.76 -7.79 -31.46
N LEU A 374 2.08 -8.39 -30.32
CA LEU A 374 2.45 -7.66 -29.13
C LEU A 374 3.83 -6.98 -29.24
N ALA A 375 4.79 -7.59 -29.94
CA ALA A 375 6.12 -7.01 -30.13
C ALA A 375 6.05 -5.76 -30.99
N GLU A 376 5.29 -5.82 -32.09
CA GLU A 376 5.01 -4.66 -32.96
C GLU A 376 4.26 -3.56 -32.20
N GLY A 377 3.28 -3.95 -31.35
CA GLY A 377 2.55 -3.00 -30.50
C GLY A 377 3.47 -2.24 -29.55
N ALA A 378 4.37 -2.94 -28.88
CA ALA A 378 5.36 -2.33 -28.00
C ALA A 378 6.35 -1.42 -28.75
N GLU A 379 6.82 -1.82 -29.93
CA GLU A 379 7.70 -0.99 -30.79
C GLU A 379 7.01 0.30 -31.23
N LYS A 380 5.77 0.18 -31.72
CA LYS A 380 4.99 1.32 -32.21
C LYS A 380 4.67 2.32 -31.11
N VAL A 381 4.25 1.85 -29.91
CA VAL A 381 3.92 2.76 -28.82
C VAL A 381 5.14 3.47 -28.27
N VAL A 382 6.29 2.78 -28.16
CA VAL A 382 7.55 3.40 -27.75
C VAL A 382 8.04 4.42 -28.77
N ALA A 383 7.90 4.14 -30.07
CA ALA A 383 8.24 5.10 -31.11
C ALA A 383 7.32 6.33 -31.05
N ALA A 384 6.02 6.12 -30.83
CA ALA A 384 5.03 7.19 -30.76
C ALA A 384 5.18 8.09 -29.50
N ALA A 385 5.66 7.54 -28.39
CA ALA A 385 5.96 8.32 -27.17
C ALA A 385 7.25 9.15 -27.26
N LYS A 386 8.11 8.90 -28.23
CA LYS A 386 9.35 9.66 -28.44
C LYS A 386 9.20 10.83 -29.43
N GLY A 387 8.02 11.00 -30.00
CA GLY A 387 7.70 12.07 -30.97
C GLY A 387 8.17 11.72 -32.33
#